data_e84e83c517caf6225fefdfa5419ddb7a
#
_entry.id   e84e83c517caf6225fefdfa5419ddb7a
#
_cell.length_a   1.000
_cell.length_b   1.000
_cell.length_c   1.000
_cell.angle_alpha   90.00
_cell.angle_beta   90.00
_cell.angle_gamma   90.00
#
_symmetry.space_group_name_H-M   'P 1'
#
loop_
_entity.id
_entity.type
_entity.pdbx_description
1 polymer ?
#
loop_
_entity_poly.entity_id
_entity_poly.type
_entity_poly.pdbx_seq_one_letter_code
_entity_poly.pdbx_strand_id
1 'polypeptide(L)'
;MLHTCLCCNVFFLDCDADEMPELSDGDDDADDEEQWMEEGDTERVSVPCLFCDRLLSSVSATLQHCATEHQVNIVDMIRKYNLDDYGYIKMINFIRSTVKAESVRCVFRLLAQGLVLNAETSKSSNLGAVAELREDEDEAYFSSYGHYGIHEEMLKDKVRTESYRDFMYCNSEAFKDKVVLDVGCGTGILSMFAARSGAKKVIAVDQSEIIYQAMDIVRSNKLEDKITLIKGRIEDITLPVEKVDIIISEWMGYFLLFESMLDSVLYARDLYLSDSGSVYPDLCNISLAAVGDIDRHQDRIAFWEDVYGFDMACMKTAVVAEAVVEVLKADTLISEPTVIQTIDCNRVRLSELEFTSDFSLKITNTTECTVMFSTGPQVPKTHWKQTVFLLERPFHVKAGEDLQGKITVRKNKKDPRSLLVTFDLRDRKLTYSLQ
;
A
#
# COMPACT_ATOMS: atom_id res chain seq x y z
N MET A 1 21.73 -14.65 8.32
CA MET A 1 20.44 -15.38 8.39
C MET A 1 19.43 -14.54 7.65
N LEU A 2 18.65 -15.12 6.77
CA LEU A 2 17.62 -14.44 6.01
C LEU A 2 16.34 -14.41 6.84
N HIS A 3 15.87 -13.24 7.27
CA HIS A 3 14.55 -13.11 7.89
C HIS A 3 13.50 -13.10 6.80
N THR A 4 12.63 -14.07 6.84
CA THR A 4 11.56 -14.26 5.88
C THR A 4 10.27 -13.71 6.46
N CYS A 5 9.69 -12.67 5.88
CA CYS A 5 8.30 -12.30 6.16
C CYS A 5 7.39 -13.32 5.47
N LEU A 6 6.86 -14.27 6.23
CA LEU A 6 6.18 -15.47 5.72
C LEU A 6 4.69 -15.28 5.36
N CYS A 7 4.13 -14.09 5.49
CA CYS A 7 2.85 -13.80 4.83
C CYS A 7 3.02 -13.65 3.32
N CYS A 8 4.18 -13.12 2.93
CA CYS A 8 4.56 -12.87 1.55
C CYS A 8 6.00 -13.28 1.27
N ASN A 9 6.67 -14.14 2.01
CA ASN A 9 8.08 -14.55 1.82
C ASN A 9 8.93 -13.49 1.08
N VAL A 10 8.98 -12.28 1.62
CA VAL A 10 9.82 -11.21 1.09
C VAL A 10 11.21 -11.41 1.67
N PHE A 11 12.21 -11.65 0.83
CA PHE A 11 13.59 -11.82 1.26
C PHE A 11 14.28 -10.47 1.33
N PHE A 12 14.78 -10.12 2.52
CA PHE A 12 15.73 -9.04 2.74
C PHE A 12 17.06 -9.63 3.16
N LEU A 13 18.16 -9.07 2.69
CA LEU A 13 19.50 -9.50 3.10
C LEU A 13 19.72 -9.13 4.57
N ASP A 14 20.13 -10.10 5.40
CA ASP A 14 20.49 -9.89 6.80
C ASP A 14 21.79 -9.12 6.95
N CYS A 15 21.80 -8.24 7.94
CA CYS A 15 23.01 -7.66 8.48
C CYS A 15 23.30 -8.28 9.87
N ASP A 16 24.55 -8.46 10.19
CA ASP A 16 24.99 -8.82 11.53
C ASP A 16 24.62 -7.69 12.51
N ALA A 17 23.88 -8.04 13.57
CA ALA A 17 23.22 -7.13 14.49
C ALA A 17 24.12 -6.54 15.59
N ASP A 18 25.43 -6.46 15.39
CA ASP A 18 26.38 -6.18 16.49
C ASP A 18 26.84 -4.70 16.63
N GLU A 19 26.29 -3.74 15.87
CA GLU A 19 26.61 -2.32 16.08
C GLU A 19 25.38 -1.41 15.91
N MET A 20 24.48 -1.43 16.89
CA MET A 20 23.44 -0.39 17.00
C MET A 20 23.60 0.35 18.32
N PRO A 21 23.60 1.70 18.34
CA PRO A 21 23.54 2.43 19.59
C PRO A 21 22.18 2.27 20.24
N GLU A 22 22.17 1.82 21.49
CA GLU A 22 20.98 1.76 22.34
C GLU A 22 20.36 3.15 22.49
N LEU A 23 19.10 3.28 22.08
CA LEU A 23 18.27 4.40 22.48
C LEU A 23 17.69 4.05 23.86
N SER A 24 18.09 4.80 24.88
CA SER A 24 17.59 4.67 26.23
C SER A 24 16.09 4.96 26.27
N ASP A 25 15.32 3.98 26.68
CA ASP A 25 13.93 4.14 27.11
C ASP A 25 13.93 4.96 28.39
N GLY A 26 13.44 6.17 28.31
CA GLY A 26 13.09 6.98 29.47
C GLY A 26 11.63 6.73 29.81
N ASP A 27 11.39 5.88 30.79
CA ASP A 27 10.12 5.81 31.50
C ASP A 27 9.94 7.09 32.31
N ASP A 28 8.92 7.85 31.97
CA ASP A 28 8.34 8.84 32.88
C ASP A 28 6.81 8.72 32.81
N ASP A 29 6.29 7.92 33.75
CA ASP A 29 4.91 7.97 34.20
C ASP A 29 4.69 9.30 34.94
N ALA A 30 3.81 10.14 34.43
CA ALA A 30 3.17 11.18 35.20
C ALA A 30 1.74 11.39 34.75
N ASP A 31 0.83 10.89 35.57
CA ASP A 31 -0.56 11.33 35.66
C ASP A 31 -0.62 12.85 35.76
N ASP A 32 -1.37 13.52 34.88
CA ASP A 32 -1.89 14.83 35.17
C ASP A 32 -3.30 14.99 34.63
N GLU A 33 -4.15 15.34 35.59
CA GLU A 33 -5.60 15.53 35.49
C GLU A 33 -5.96 16.70 34.56
N GLU A 34 -7.10 16.57 33.91
CA GLU A 34 -7.82 17.61 33.16
C GLU A 34 -8.03 18.87 34.02
N GLN A 35 -7.53 19.98 33.54
CA GLN A 35 -7.98 21.30 34.01
C GLN A 35 -8.29 22.18 32.81
N TRP A 36 -9.58 22.26 32.51
CA TRP A 36 -10.13 23.28 31.61
C TRP A 36 -9.96 24.63 32.27
N MET A 37 -9.15 25.53 31.71
CA MET A 37 -9.15 26.93 32.09
C MET A 37 -9.61 27.80 30.93
N GLU A 38 -10.58 28.62 31.29
CA GLU A 38 -11.15 29.69 30.46
C GLU A 38 -10.16 30.83 30.21
N GLU A 39 -10.33 31.40 29.03
CA GLU A 39 -10.11 32.80 28.62
C GLU A 39 -8.84 33.57 29.05
N GLY A 40 -8.15 34.02 28.00
CA GLY A 40 -7.46 35.28 28.03
C GLY A 40 -6.04 35.29 27.51
N ASP A 41 -5.88 35.27 26.19
CA ASP A 41 -4.94 36.19 25.53
C ASP A 41 -5.20 36.14 23.99
N THR A 42 -5.57 37.29 23.46
CA THR A 42 -5.69 37.48 22.02
C THR A 42 -4.29 37.48 21.40
N GLU A 43 -3.75 36.30 21.12
CA GLU A 43 -2.63 36.20 20.22
C GLU A 43 -3.05 36.79 18.87
N ARG A 44 -2.32 37.80 18.41
CA ARG A 44 -2.51 38.40 17.08
C ARG A 44 -2.18 37.31 16.04
N VAL A 45 -3.20 36.61 15.58
CA VAL A 45 -3.08 35.61 14.52
C VAL A 45 -2.53 36.30 13.29
N SER A 46 -1.25 36.08 12.97
CA SER A 46 -0.65 36.56 11.74
C SER A 46 -0.87 35.52 10.65
N VAL A 47 -1.52 35.93 9.55
CA VAL A 47 -1.84 35.05 8.42
C VAL A 47 -0.83 35.30 7.29
N PRO A 48 -0.03 34.28 6.90
CA PRO A 48 0.93 34.45 5.80
C PRO A 48 0.23 34.57 4.44
N CYS A 49 0.77 35.42 3.56
CA CYS A 49 0.33 35.48 2.18
C CYS A 49 0.64 34.15 1.46
N LEU A 50 -0.23 33.79 0.52
CA LEU A 50 -0.03 32.55 -0.27
C LEU A 50 1.04 32.69 -1.33
N PHE A 51 1.45 33.90 -1.69
CA PHE A 51 2.30 34.20 -2.86
C PHE A 51 3.60 34.95 -2.50
N CYS A 52 3.75 35.44 -1.26
CA CYS A 52 4.98 36.09 -0.77
C CYS A 52 5.11 35.91 0.75
N ASP A 53 6.26 36.29 1.29
CA ASP A 53 6.62 36.11 2.72
C ASP A 53 5.93 37.13 3.66
N ARG A 54 4.95 37.89 3.18
CA ARG A 54 4.28 38.92 3.99
C ARG A 54 3.26 38.30 4.95
N LEU A 55 3.39 38.66 6.22
CA LEU A 55 2.43 38.32 7.27
C LEU A 55 1.38 39.44 7.41
N LEU A 56 0.13 39.09 7.48
CA LEU A 56 -1.02 40.01 7.55
C LEU A 56 -1.87 39.72 8.78
N SER A 57 -2.60 40.70 9.24
CA SER A 57 -3.31 40.67 10.54
C SER A 57 -4.62 39.85 10.54
N SER A 58 -5.05 39.39 9.36
CA SER A 58 -6.28 38.57 9.24
C SER A 58 -6.37 37.88 7.87
N VAL A 59 -7.21 36.85 7.77
CA VAL A 59 -7.53 36.16 6.52
C VAL A 59 -8.09 37.16 5.49
N SER A 60 -8.99 38.07 5.88
CA SER A 60 -9.55 39.07 4.98
C SER A 60 -8.49 40.00 4.40
N ALA A 61 -7.54 40.47 5.24
CA ALA A 61 -6.43 41.29 4.79
C ALA A 61 -5.51 40.53 3.83
N THR A 62 -5.32 39.22 4.07
CA THR A 62 -4.52 38.35 3.20
C THR A 62 -5.19 38.16 1.83
N LEU A 63 -6.49 37.91 1.79
CA LEU A 63 -7.24 37.78 0.53
C LEU A 63 -7.22 39.08 -0.28
N GLN A 64 -7.36 40.23 0.39
CA GLN A 64 -7.27 41.54 -0.24
C GLN A 64 -5.86 41.82 -0.81
N HIS A 65 -4.82 41.48 -0.03
CA HIS A 65 -3.43 41.57 -0.47
C HIS A 65 -3.16 40.68 -1.69
N CYS A 66 -3.68 39.43 -1.69
CA CYS A 66 -3.57 38.53 -2.85
C CYS A 66 -4.21 39.12 -4.10
N ALA A 67 -5.36 39.75 -3.96
CA ALA A 67 -6.07 40.41 -5.07
C ALA A 67 -5.33 41.65 -5.62
N THR A 68 -4.78 42.48 -4.72
CA THR A 68 -4.17 43.77 -5.10
C THR A 68 -2.75 43.65 -5.60
N GLU A 69 -1.91 42.92 -4.87
CA GLU A 69 -0.47 42.83 -5.13
C GLU A 69 -0.11 41.68 -6.09
N HIS A 70 -0.84 40.57 -6.00
CA HIS A 70 -0.58 39.38 -6.81
C HIS A 70 -1.58 39.22 -7.98
N GLN A 71 -2.61 40.07 -8.03
CA GLN A 71 -3.69 40.04 -9.06
C GLN A 71 -4.43 38.66 -9.06
N VAL A 72 -4.54 38.02 -7.91
CA VAL A 72 -5.23 36.75 -7.72
C VAL A 72 -6.40 36.95 -6.78
N ASN A 73 -7.60 36.97 -7.30
CA ASN A 73 -8.83 37.05 -6.51
C ASN A 73 -9.31 35.63 -6.13
N ILE A 74 -8.92 35.15 -4.98
CA ILE A 74 -9.24 33.80 -4.46
C ILE A 74 -10.75 33.63 -4.31
N VAL A 75 -11.48 34.66 -3.87
CA VAL A 75 -12.94 34.59 -3.69
C VAL A 75 -13.66 34.39 -5.02
N ASP A 76 -13.22 35.09 -6.08
CA ASP A 76 -13.79 34.92 -7.41
C ASP A 76 -13.45 33.54 -7.99
N MET A 77 -12.31 32.99 -7.64
CA MET A 77 -11.93 31.62 -8.04
C MET A 77 -12.82 30.56 -7.38
N ILE A 78 -13.06 30.66 -6.08
CA ILE A 78 -13.97 29.75 -5.34
C ILE A 78 -15.35 29.77 -6.02
N ARG A 79 -15.88 30.94 -6.35
CA ARG A 79 -17.19 31.08 -7.00
C ARG A 79 -17.18 30.54 -8.44
N LYS A 80 -16.15 30.86 -9.21
CA LYS A 80 -16.04 30.48 -10.64
C LYS A 80 -15.98 28.96 -10.82
N TYR A 81 -15.28 28.26 -9.92
CA TYR A 81 -15.08 26.81 -9.99
C TYR A 81 -15.98 26.02 -9.04
N ASN A 82 -16.93 26.72 -8.38
CA ASN A 82 -17.89 26.15 -7.41
C ASN A 82 -17.20 25.25 -6.37
N LEU A 83 -16.06 25.74 -5.81
CA LEU A 83 -15.27 24.98 -4.83
C LEU A 83 -16.02 24.95 -3.50
N ASP A 84 -16.20 23.74 -2.95
CA ASP A 84 -16.57 23.54 -1.56
C ASP A 84 -15.37 23.80 -0.62
N ASP A 85 -15.55 23.66 0.67
CA ASP A 85 -14.50 23.91 1.66
C ASP A 85 -13.27 23.04 1.43
N TYR A 86 -13.46 21.81 0.95
CA TYR A 86 -12.41 20.87 0.64
C TYR A 86 -11.66 21.27 -0.64
N GLY A 87 -12.38 21.65 -1.69
CA GLY A 87 -11.79 22.19 -2.92
C GLY A 87 -10.99 23.47 -2.67
N TYR A 88 -11.46 24.32 -1.72
CA TYR A 88 -10.74 25.49 -1.28
C TYR A 88 -9.40 25.14 -0.59
N ILE A 89 -9.41 24.16 0.32
CA ILE A 89 -8.20 23.69 1.01
C ILE A 89 -7.21 23.09 0.00
N LYS A 90 -7.68 22.28 -0.93
CA LYS A 90 -6.85 21.74 -2.02
C LYS A 90 -6.19 22.86 -2.85
N MET A 91 -6.94 23.87 -3.21
CA MET A 91 -6.42 25.02 -3.97
C MET A 91 -5.33 25.76 -3.19
N ILE A 92 -5.54 26.01 -1.88
CA ILE A 92 -4.54 26.68 -1.02
C ILE A 92 -3.26 25.84 -0.91
N ASN A 93 -3.40 24.55 -0.69
CA ASN A 93 -2.26 23.66 -0.56
C ASN A 93 -1.49 23.52 -1.88
N PHE A 94 -2.18 23.46 -3.01
CA PHE A 94 -1.56 23.50 -4.33
C PHE A 94 -0.77 24.80 -4.54
N ILE A 95 -1.33 25.97 -4.21
CA ILE A 95 -0.64 27.24 -4.31
C ILE A 95 0.62 27.23 -3.43
N ARG A 96 0.54 26.75 -2.20
CA ARG A 96 1.67 26.67 -1.27
C ARG A 96 2.78 25.71 -1.72
N SER A 97 2.41 24.60 -2.37
CA SER A 97 3.38 23.60 -2.84
C SER A 97 4.05 23.96 -4.16
N THR A 98 3.38 24.75 -5.00
CA THR A 98 3.81 24.97 -6.40
C THR A 98 4.48 26.32 -6.62
N VAL A 99 4.35 27.28 -5.70
CA VAL A 99 4.66 28.68 -5.98
C VAL A 99 5.95 29.15 -5.31
N LYS A 100 7.06 29.09 -6.06
CA LYS A 100 8.05 30.18 -6.04
C LYS A 100 7.57 31.25 -7.00
N ALA A 101 7.55 32.50 -6.55
CA ALA A 101 6.80 33.67 -7.06
C ALA A 101 6.76 33.96 -8.59
N GLU A 102 7.54 33.30 -9.42
CA GLU A 102 7.60 33.56 -10.87
C GLU A 102 6.70 32.67 -11.74
N SER A 103 6.21 31.55 -11.21
CA SER A 103 5.41 30.56 -11.99
C SER A 103 3.91 30.81 -11.99
N VAL A 104 3.39 31.64 -11.10
CA VAL A 104 1.93 31.84 -10.89
C VAL A 104 1.23 32.36 -12.14
N ARG A 105 1.83 33.29 -12.87
CA ARG A 105 1.24 33.85 -14.09
C ARG A 105 1.14 32.82 -15.22
N CYS A 106 2.02 31.87 -15.28
CA CYS A 106 2.04 30.82 -16.32
C CYS A 106 0.96 29.77 -16.05
N VAL A 107 0.85 29.27 -14.81
CA VAL A 107 -0.13 28.25 -14.43
C VAL A 107 -1.56 28.75 -14.55
N PHE A 108 -1.85 29.99 -14.11
CA PHE A 108 -3.19 30.55 -14.24
C PHE A 108 -3.56 30.91 -15.70
N ARG A 109 -2.57 31.19 -16.55
CA ARG A 109 -2.82 31.39 -17.99
C ARG A 109 -3.17 30.05 -18.66
N LEU A 110 -2.56 28.96 -18.24
CA LEU A 110 -2.85 27.61 -18.72
C LEU A 110 -4.21 27.11 -18.24
N LEU A 111 -4.55 27.30 -16.95
CA LEU A 111 -5.87 26.96 -16.40
C LEU A 111 -6.99 27.80 -17.00
N ALA A 112 -6.73 29.10 -17.26
CA ALA A 112 -7.72 30.01 -17.90
C ALA A 112 -7.94 29.72 -19.40
N GLN A 113 -7.02 29.01 -20.05
CA GLN A 113 -7.13 28.66 -21.48
C GLN A 113 -7.78 27.31 -21.73
N GLY A 114 -8.19 26.57 -20.66
CA GLY A 114 -8.84 25.26 -20.82
C GLY A 114 -7.96 24.21 -21.52
N LEU A 115 -6.66 24.44 -21.54
CA LEU A 115 -5.70 23.47 -22.05
C LEU A 115 -5.49 22.41 -20.94
N VAL A 116 -6.39 21.43 -20.91
CA VAL A 116 -6.01 20.09 -20.51
C VAL A 116 -4.88 19.70 -21.45
N LEU A 117 -3.68 19.68 -20.96
CA LEU A 117 -2.59 18.99 -21.64
C LEU A 117 -2.95 17.50 -21.60
N ASN A 118 -3.76 17.07 -22.56
CA ASN A 118 -3.70 15.70 -23.02
C ASN A 118 -2.31 15.55 -23.62
N ALA A 119 -1.33 15.22 -22.78
CA ALA A 119 -0.14 14.56 -23.25
C ALA A 119 -0.65 13.21 -23.78
N GLU A 120 -0.83 13.13 -25.10
CA GLU A 120 -0.82 11.84 -25.77
C GLU A 120 0.58 11.24 -25.56
N THR A 121 0.81 10.68 -24.38
CA THR A 121 1.87 9.71 -24.20
C THR A 121 1.49 8.56 -25.11
N SER A 122 2.36 8.21 -26.03
CA SER A 122 2.27 6.99 -26.80
C SER A 122 2.13 5.84 -25.77
N LYS A 123 0.88 5.37 -25.60
CA LYS A 123 0.57 4.28 -24.65
C LYS A 123 1.38 3.09 -25.07
N SER A 124 2.37 2.74 -24.26
CA SER A 124 3.09 1.49 -24.36
C SER A 124 2.08 0.35 -24.29
N SER A 125 2.19 -0.66 -25.13
CA SER A 125 1.32 -1.84 -25.20
C SER A 125 1.37 -2.75 -23.95
N ASN A 126 2.02 -2.30 -22.87
CA ASN A 126 2.23 -3.05 -21.61
C ASN A 126 1.56 -2.36 -20.40
N LEU A 127 0.52 -1.58 -20.60
CA LEU A 127 -0.27 -1.03 -19.51
C LEU A 127 -1.09 -2.17 -18.85
N GLY A 128 -0.93 -2.36 -17.54
CA GLY A 128 -1.76 -3.28 -16.77
C GLY A 128 -3.22 -2.84 -16.72
N ALA A 129 -4.13 -3.78 -16.41
CA ALA A 129 -5.56 -3.50 -16.33
C ALA A 129 -5.89 -2.38 -15.32
N VAL A 130 -5.08 -2.20 -14.28
CA VAL A 130 -5.21 -1.12 -13.29
C VAL A 130 -4.93 0.26 -13.90
N ALA A 131 -3.96 0.36 -14.81
CA ALA A 131 -3.64 1.63 -15.47
C ALA A 131 -4.75 2.11 -16.43
N GLU A 132 -5.63 1.20 -16.87
CA GLU A 132 -6.78 1.51 -17.73
C GLU A 132 -8.03 1.94 -16.95
N LEU A 133 -8.04 1.78 -15.61
CA LEU A 133 -9.15 2.23 -14.76
C LEU A 133 -9.26 3.75 -14.81
N ARG A 134 -10.50 4.23 -14.90
CA ARG A 134 -10.80 5.65 -14.75
C ARG A 134 -10.72 6.04 -13.27
N GLU A 135 -10.57 7.34 -13.03
CA GLU A 135 -10.48 7.86 -11.66
C GLU A 135 -11.68 7.48 -10.80
N ASP A 136 -12.90 7.52 -11.35
CA ASP A 136 -14.15 7.15 -10.68
C ASP A 136 -14.26 5.63 -10.38
N GLU A 137 -13.63 4.79 -11.18
CA GLU A 137 -13.60 3.33 -10.97
C GLU A 137 -12.59 2.92 -9.89
N ASP A 138 -11.58 3.74 -9.64
CA ASP A 138 -10.48 3.50 -8.70
C ASP A 138 -10.59 4.34 -7.41
N GLU A 139 -11.58 5.25 -7.35
CA GLU A 139 -11.76 6.18 -6.23
C GLU A 139 -11.96 5.46 -4.89
N ALA A 140 -12.71 4.38 -4.86
CA ALA A 140 -12.96 3.63 -3.63
C ALA A 140 -11.67 3.06 -3.02
N TYR A 141 -10.76 2.57 -3.86
CA TYR A 141 -9.46 2.07 -3.45
C TYR A 141 -8.61 3.19 -2.83
N PHE A 142 -8.40 4.29 -3.53
CA PHE A 142 -7.58 5.39 -3.01
C PHE A 142 -8.22 6.13 -1.84
N SER A 143 -9.56 6.17 -1.78
CA SER A 143 -10.28 6.72 -0.64
C SER A 143 -10.04 5.93 0.64
N SER A 144 -9.97 4.58 0.56
CA SER A 144 -9.66 3.74 1.72
C SER A 144 -8.28 4.04 2.32
N TYR A 145 -7.30 4.37 1.48
CA TYR A 145 -5.96 4.79 1.88
C TYR A 145 -5.85 6.28 2.28
N GLY A 146 -6.93 7.06 2.17
CA GLY A 146 -7.00 8.42 2.70
C GLY A 146 -7.10 8.49 4.23
N HIS A 147 -7.53 7.40 4.89
CA HIS A 147 -7.73 7.35 6.33
C HIS A 147 -6.45 6.98 7.09
N TYR A 148 -6.18 7.69 8.20
CA TYR A 148 -5.01 7.45 9.04
C TYR A 148 -4.98 6.04 9.67
N GLY A 149 -6.13 5.43 9.93
CA GLY A 149 -6.21 4.15 10.65
C GLY A 149 -5.48 2.99 9.95
N ILE A 150 -5.58 2.88 8.63
CA ILE A 150 -4.85 1.85 7.87
C ILE A 150 -3.34 2.08 7.92
N HIS A 151 -2.92 3.34 7.85
CA HIS A 151 -1.49 3.69 7.96
C HIS A 151 -0.96 3.44 9.36
N GLU A 152 -1.75 3.68 10.40
CA GLU A 152 -1.41 3.36 11.78
C GLU A 152 -1.21 1.85 11.96
N GLU A 153 -2.11 1.00 11.43
CA GLU A 153 -1.98 -0.47 11.46
C GLU A 153 -0.69 -0.91 10.77
N MET A 154 -0.41 -0.39 9.57
CA MET A 154 0.82 -0.70 8.83
C MET A 154 2.09 -0.23 9.55
N LEU A 155 2.09 0.97 10.14
CA LEU A 155 3.26 1.50 10.87
C LEU A 155 3.53 0.74 12.17
N LYS A 156 2.47 0.28 12.86
CA LYS A 156 2.57 -0.54 14.07
C LYS A 156 2.96 -1.99 13.79
N ASP A 157 2.87 -2.44 12.55
CA ASP A 157 3.42 -3.73 12.12
C ASP A 157 4.96 -3.65 12.10
N LYS A 158 5.57 -4.03 13.23
CA LYS A 158 7.02 -3.96 13.40
C LYS A 158 7.76 -4.86 12.41
N VAL A 159 7.24 -6.05 12.12
CA VAL A 159 7.88 -6.98 11.16
C VAL A 159 7.99 -6.32 9.80
N ARG A 160 6.92 -5.70 9.30
CA ARG A 160 6.90 -4.95 8.05
C ARG A 160 7.85 -3.74 8.10
N THR A 161 7.61 -2.84 9.03
CA THR A 161 8.25 -1.52 9.04
C THR A 161 9.74 -1.60 9.38
N GLU A 162 10.11 -2.45 10.34
CA GLU A 162 11.50 -2.67 10.72
C GLU A 162 12.29 -3.41 9.63
N SER A 163 11.68 -4.38 8.94
CA SER A 163 12.34 -5.05 7.81
C SER A 163 12.75 -4.08 6.70
N TYR A 164 11.89 -3.12 6.33
CA TYR A 164 12.26 -2.07 5.38
C TYR A 164 13.34 -1.14 5.92
N ARG A 165 13.19 -0.70 7.18
CA ARG A 165 14.19 0.15 7.84
C ARG A 165 15.56 -0.51 7.86
N ASP A 166 15.63 -1.73 8.37
CA ASP A 166 16.88 -2.44 8.58
C ASP A 166 17.55 -2.80 7.26
N PHE A 167 16.75 -3.21 6.26
CA PHE A 167 17.26 -3.39 4.91
C PHE A 167 17.96 -2.13 4.39
N MET A 168 17.30 -0.95 4.46
CA MET A 168 17.87 0.28 3.93
C MET A 168 19.10 0.75 4.72
N TYR A 169 19.05 0.66 6.06
CA TYR A 169 20.14 1.12 6.92
C TYR A 169 21.36 0.23 6.83
N CYS A 170 21.15 -1.09 6.81
CA CYS A 170 22.25 -2.03 6.66
C CYS A 170 22.87 -2.03 5.26
N ASN A 171 22.14 -1.59 4.26
CA ASN A 171 22.62 -1.47 2.88
C ASN A 171 22.77 0.00 2.45
N SER A 172 23.14 0.90 3.36
CA SER A 172 23.23 2.34 3.10
C SER A 172 24.14 2.69 1.92
N GLU A 173 25.22 1.94 1.66
CA GLU A 173 26.07 2.14 0.50
C GLU A 173 25.35 1.92 -0.85
N ALA A 174 24.29 1.06 -0.88
CA ALA A 174 23.49 0.88 -2.08
C ALA A 174 22.58 2.10 -2.35
N PHE A 175 22.19 2.82 -1.30
CA PHE A 175 21.34 4.02 -1.38
C PHE A 175 22.11 5.32 -1.53
N LYS A 176 23.36 5.33 -1.12
CA LYS A 176 24.21 6.52 -1.11
C LYS A 176 24.31 7.15 -2.49
N ASP A 177 24.02 8.47 -2.54
CA ASP A 177 24.06 9.30 -3.74
C ASP A 177 23.08 8.87 -4.85
N LYS A 178 22.14 7.96 -4.56
CA LYS A 178 21.14 7.44 -5.49
C LYS A 178 19.88 8.31 -5.57
N VAL A 179 19.22 8.27 -6.72
CA VAL A 179 17.86 8.78 -6.90
C VAL A 179 16.89 7.62 -6.68
N VAL A 180 16.01 7.77 -5.70
CA VAL A 180 15.05 6.74 -5.28
C VAL A 180 13.65 7.19 -5.63
N LEU A 181 12.83 6.28 -6.17
CA LEU A 181 11.40 6.45 -6.37
C LEU A 181 10.66 5.57 -5.36
N ASP A 182 9.77 6.18 -4.58
CA ASP A 182 8.86 5.51 -3.66
C ASP A 182 7.45 5.53 -4.26
N VAL A 183 6.94 4.36 -4.68
CA VAL A 183 5.63 4.21 -5.33
C VAL A 183 4.61 3.78 -4.29
N GLY A 184 3.57 4.61 -4.06
CA GLY A 184 2.60 4.42 -2.97
C GLY A 184 3.22 4.74 -1.62
N CYS A 185 3.74 5.97 -1.49
CA CYS A 185 4.56 6.33 -0.33
C CYS A 185 3.77 6.44 0.99
N GLY A 186 2.44 6.51 0.96
CA GLY A 186 1.60 6.67 2.14
C GLY A 186 2.04 7.86 2.99
N THR A 187 2.39 7.62 4.25
CA THR A 187 2.91 8.64 5.19
C THR A 187 4.36 9.07 4.91
N GLY A 188 5.04 8.46 3.92
CA GLY A 188 6.41 8.77 3.55
C GLY A 188 7.48 8.08 4.41
N ILE A 189 7.12 7.08 5.21
CA ILE A 189 8.09 6.41 6.11
C ILE A 189 9.24 5.77 5.35
N LEU A 190 8.99 5.05 4.24
CA LEU A 190 10.03 4.43 3.41
C LEU A 190 10.90 5.49 2.74
N SER A 191 10.30 6.56 2.24
CA SER A 191 11.01 7.72 1.69
C SER A 191 12.00 8.32 2.69
N MET A 192 11.58 8.44 3.97
CA MET A 192 12.44 8.97 5.04
C MET A 192 13.57 8.00 5.40
N PHE A 193 13.33 6.69 5.39
CA PHE A 193 14.38 5.70 5.57
C PHE A 193 15.41 5.77 4.44
N ALA A 194 14.98 5.84 3.17
CA ALA A 194 15.88 6.01 2.03
C ALA A 194 16.69 7.29 2.11
N ALA A 195 16.09 8.42 2.50
CA ALA A 195 16.79 9.70 2.67
C ALA A 195 17.85 9.63 3.78
N ARG A 196 17.55 8.94 4.90
CA ARG A 196 18.51 8.72 6.00
C ARG A 196 19.62 7.72 5.64
N SER A 197 19.34 6.77 4.74
CA SER A 197 20.34 5.84 4.20
C SER A 197 21.29 6.48 3.17
N GLY A 198 21.18 7.79 2.96
CA GLY A 198 22.13 8.53 2.12
C GLY A 198 21.67 8.78 0.69
N ALA A 199 20.39 8.53 0.36
CA ALA A 199 19.85 8.86 -0.95
C ALA A 199 20.10 10.35 -1.29
N LYS A 200 20.51 10.61 -2.53
CA LYS A 200 20.70 11.98 -3.04
C LYS A 200 19.36 12.69 -3.16
N LYS A 201 18.38 12.00 -3.66
CA LYS A 201 17.03 12.50 -3.86
C LYS A 201 16.03 11.33 -3.76
N VAL A 202 14.90 11.56 -3.10
CA VAL A 202 13.76 10.65 -3.09
C VAL A 202 12.58 11.35 -3.76
N ILE A 203 11.96 10.67 -4.70
CA ILE A 203 10.70 11.08 -5.32
C ILE A 203 9.65 10.14 -4.80
N ALA A 204 8.64 10.66 -4.12
CA ALA A 204 7.61 9.89 -3.45
C ALA A 204 6.25 10.20 -4.09
N VAL A 205 5.55 9.18 -4.53
CA VAL A 205 4.29 9.31 -5.28
C VAL A 205 3.17 8.59 -4.54
N ASP A 206 2.04 9.27 -4.38
CA ASP A 206 0.81 8.67 -3.87
C ASP A 206 -0.41 9.37 -4.46
N GLN A 207 -1.47 8.60 -4.76
CA GLN A 207 -2.74 9.15 -5.23
C GLN A 207 -3.67 9.49 -4.07
N SER A 208 -3.54 8.84 -2.93
CA SER A 208 -4.43 9.03 -1.79
C SER A 208 -4.20 10.37 -1.08
N GLU A 209 -5.20 10.81 -0.33
CA GLU A 209 -5.15 12.10 0.39
C GLU A 209 -4.12 12.11 1.54
N ILE A 210 -3.65 10.96 1.99
CA ILE A 210 -2.62 10.84 3.03
C ILE A 210 -1.32 11.55 2.65
N ILE A 211 -1.07 11.77 1.37
CA ILE A 211 0.13 12.46 0.89
C ILE A 211 0.28 13.88 1.46
N TYR A 212 -0.82 14.54 1.80
CA TYR A 212 -0.77 15.86 2.43
C TYR A 212 -0.20 15.78 3.84
N GLN A 213 -0.55 14.74 4.61
CA GLN A 213 0.08 14.44 5.88
C GLN A 213 1.55 14.07 5.72
N ALA A 214 1.88 13.29 4.67
CA ALA A 214 3.28 12.99 4.36
C ALA A 214 4.11 14.25 4.10
N MET A 215 3.56 15.26 3.41
CA MET A 215 4.22 16.56 3.20
C MET A 215 4.54 17.27 4.52
N ASP A 216 3.60 17.26 5.46
CA ASP A 216 3.81 17.87 6.78
C ASP A 216 4.79 17.05 7.64
N ILE A 217 4.72 15.71 7.58
CA ILE A 217 5.66 14.82 8.26
C ILE A 217 7.09 15.04 7.73
N VAL A 218 7.29 15.07 6.42
CA VAL A 218 8.61 15.28 5.80
C VAL A 218 9.19 16.64 6.21
N ARG A 219 8.35 17.69 6.22
CA ARG A 219 8.75 19.04 6.65
C ARG A 219 9.12 19.06 8.14
N SER A 220 8.33 18.45 9.01
CA SER A 220 8.61 18.35 10.43
C SER A 220 9.92 17.63 10.74
N ASN A 221 10.32 16.69 9.87
CA ASN A 221 11.59 15.97 9.96
C ASN A 221 12.75 16.65 9.22
N LYS A 222 12.54 17.84 8.62
CA LYS A 222 13.56 18.64 7.91
C LYS A 222 14.19 17.86 6.74
N LEU A 223 13.35 17.15 5.96
CA LEU A 223 13.78 16.32 4.83
C LEU A 223 13.21 16.83 3.49
N GLU A 224 12.59 18.01 3.45
CA GLU A 224 11.95 18.60 2.28
C GLU A 224 12.92 18.92 1.14
N ASP A 225 14.18 19.12 1.41
CA ASP A 225 15.25 19.30 0.41
C ASP A 225 15.67 17.97 -0.22
N LYS A 226 15.49 16.84 0.48
CA LYS A 226 15.80 15.50 -0.01
C LYS A 226 14.61 14.77 -0.62
N ILE A 227 13.40 14.96 -0.09
CA ILE A 227 12.17 14.24 -0.50
C ILE A 227 11.26 15.19 -1.25
N THR A 228 10.85 14.79 -2.45
CA THR A 228 9.81 15.47 -3.25
C THR A 228 8.58 14.58 -3.30
N LEU A 229 7.45 15.06 -2.77
CA LEU A 229 6.17 14.35 -2.80
C LEU A 229 5.34 14.84 -4.00
N ILE A 230 4.75 13.91 -4.73
CA ILE A 230 3.91 14.18 -5.91
C ILE A 230 2.61 13.42 -5.74
N LYS A 231 1.50 14.17 -5.68
CA LYS A 231 0.16 13.58 -5.67
C LYS A 231 -0.24 13.16 -7.09
N GLY A 232 -0.63 11.91 -7.24
CA GLY A 232 -1.13 11.36 -8.50
C GLY A 232 -0.84 9.87 -8.61
N ARG A 233 -1.52 9.23 -9.55
CA ARG A 233 -1.19 7.86 -9.97
C ARG A 233 0.10 7.89 -10.77
N ILE A 234 0.98 6.94 -10.54
CA ILE A 234 2.27 6.88 -11.26
C ILE A 234 2.09 6.76 -12.78
N GLU A 235 0.96 6.21 -13.22
CA GLU A 235 0.60 6.05 -14.63
C GLU A 235 0.18 7.36 -15.29
N ASP A 236 -0.31 8.34 -14.51
CA ASP A 236 -0.92 9.58 -15.02
C ASP A 236 -0.01 10.80 -14.86
N ILE A 237 1.09 10.67 -14.10
CA ILE A 237 2.02 11.76 -13.82
C ILE A 237 3.32 11.63 -14.63
N THR A 238 4.04 12.74 -14.71
CA THR A 238 5.41 12.76 -15.22
C THR A 238 6.34 13.13 -14.10
N LEU A 239 7.36 12.29 -13.87
CA LEU A 239 8.37 12.56 -12.84
C LEU A 239 9.32 13.70 -13.27
N PRO A 240 9.88 14.45 -12.31
CA PRO A 240 10.85 15.53 -12.58
C PRO A 240 12.24 15.00 -12.93
N VAL A 241 12.38 13.73 -13.21
CA VAL A 241 13.61 13.03 -13.61
C VAL A 241 13.31 12.02 -14.71
N GLU A 242 14.28 11.78 -15.59
CA GLU A 242 14.13 10.78 -16.65
C GLU A 242 14.29 9.35 -16.11
N LYS A 243 15.22 9.15 -15.20
CA LYS A 243 15.55 7.84 -14.62
C LYS A 243 15.81 7.93 -13.13
N VAL A 244 15.56 6.79 -12.45
CA VAL A 244 15.86 6.57 -11.05
C VAL A 244 16.77 5.34 -10.91
N ASP A 245 17.57 5.31 -9.85
CA ASP A 245 18.48 4.19 -9.58
C ASP A 245 17.79 3.06 -8.83
N ILE A 246 16.84 3.41 -7.96
CA ILE A 246 16.12 2.47 -7.08
C ILE A 246 14.64 2.80 -7.10
N ILE A 247 13.82 1.76 -7.16
CA ILE A 247 12.39 1.83 -6.86
C ILE A 247 12.15 1.07 -5.57
N ILE A 248 11.56 1.73 -4.58
CA ILE A 248 11.03 1.10 -3.36
C ILE A 248 9.51 1.21 -3.38
N SER A 249 8.83 0.19 -2.89
CA SER A 249 7.38 0.22 -2.72
C SER A 249 6.96 -0.86 -1.73
N GLU A 250 6.00 -0.53 -0.89
CA GLU A 250 5.28 -1.54 -0.13
C GLU A 250 3.92 -1.74 -0.83
N TRP A 251 3.93 -2.64 -1.81
CA TRP A 251 2.85 -2.90 -2.75
C TRP A 251 2.06 -4.18 -2.44
N MET A 252 2.48 -4.97 -1.46
CA MET A 252 1.97 -6.30 -1.21
C MET A 252 0.57 -6.24 -0.59
N GLY A 253 -0.41 -6.78 -1.31
CA GLY A 253 -1.76 -6.98 -0.78
C GLY A 253 -1.93 -8.35 -0.13
N TYR A 254 -3.16 -8.66 0.27
CA TYR A 254 -3.51 -10.01 0.72
C TYR A 254 -3.23 -11.03 -0.39
N PHE A 255 -2.82 -12.22 -0.01
CA PHE A 255 -2.36 -13.23 -0.98
C PHE A 255 -1.30 -12.68 -1.94
N LEU A 256 -0.51 -11.74 -1.50
CA LEU A 256 0.52 -10.97 -2.21
C LEU A 256 -0.03 -10.06 -3.31
N LEU A 257 -0.90 -10.56 -4.20
CA LEU A 257 -1.31 -9.91 -5.45
C LEU A 257 -2.67 -9.19 -5.40
N PHE A 258 -3.42 -9.29 -4.31
CA PHE A 258 -4.64 -8.52 -4.13
C PHE A 258 -4.32 -7.01 -4.21
N GLU A 259 -5.27 -6.19 -4.63
CA GLU A 259 -5.12 -4.76 -4.91
C GLU A 259 -4.35 -4.44 -6.19
N SER A 260 -3.59 -5.38 -6.76
CA SER A 260 -2.87 -5.23 -8.02
C SER A 260 -1.87 -4.07 -8.08
N MET A 261 -1.38 -3.60 -6.93
CA MET A 261 -0.46 -2.46 -6.89
C MET A 261 0.91 -2.78 -7.54
N LEU A 262 1.28 -4.07 -7.64
CA LEU A 262 2.50 -4.45 -8.35
C LEU A 262 2.45 -4.01 -9.83
N ASP A 263 1.28 -3.90 -10.45
CA ASP A 263 1.15 -3.37 -11.83
C ASP A 263 1.75 -1.98 -11.95
N SER A 264 1.42 -1.10 -11.00
CA SER A 264 1.93 0.27 -10.94
C SER A 264 3.45 0.31 -10.70
N VAL A 265 3.97 -0.60 -9.87
CA VAL A 265 5.42 -0.73 -9.64
C VAL A 265 6.14 -1.20 -10.92
N LEU A 266 5.57 -2.18 -11.62
CA LEU A 266 6.15 -2.65 -12.89
C LEU A 266 6.09 -1.59 -13.99
N TYR A 267 5.00 -0.81 -14.05
CA TYR A 267 4.90 0.36 -14.91
C TYR A 267 6.01 1.37 -14.62
N ALA A 268 6.20 1.72 -13.34
CA ALA A 268 7.25 2.63 -12.91
C ALA A 268 8.65 2.08 -13.25
N ARG A 269 8.88 0.77 -13.03
CA ARG A 269 10.12 0.09 -13.39
C ARG A 269 10.43 0.22 -14.87
N ASP A 270 9.49 -0.13 -15.72
CA ASP A 270 9.71 -0.20 -17.17
C ASP A 270 9.92 1.22 -17.76
N LEU A 271 9.31 2.24 -17.16
CA LEU A 271 9.42 3.62 -17.63
C LEU A 271 10.62 4.38 -17.02
N TYR A 272 10.83 4.25 -15.71
CA TYR A 272 11.71 5.15 -14.96
C TYR A 272 12.99 4.48 -14.41
N LEU A 273 13.06 3.15 -14.28
CA LEU A 273 14.25 2.52 -13.74
C LEU A 273 15.41 2.61 -14.72
N SER A 274 16.61 2.91 -14.23
CA SER A 274 17.85 2.87 -15.03
C SER A 274 18.24 1.41 -15.32
N ASP A 275 19.07 1.19 -16.35
CA ASP A 275 19.50 -0.16 -16.76
C ASP A 275 20.22 -0.94 -15.65
N SER A 276 20.90 -0.21 -14.74
CA SER A 276 21.60 -0.79 -13.59
C SER A 276 20.80 -0.65 -12.28
N GLY A 277 19.56 -0.21 -12.36
CA GLY A 277 18.70 0.04 -11.21
C GLY A 277 18.09 -1.23 -10.63
N SER A 278 17.48 -1.11 -9.46
CA SER A 278 16.85 -2.21 -8.74
C SER A 278 15.51 -1.81 -8.16
N VAL A 279 14.59 -2.78 -8.11
CA VAL A 279 13.31 -2.68 -7.41
C VAL A 279 13.40 -3.43 -6.09
N TYR A 280 12.91 -2.83 -5.02
CA TYR A 280 12.80 -3.47 -3.70
C TYR A 280 11.38 -3.34 -3.14
N PRO A 281 10.78 -4.47 -2.62
CA PRO A 281 11.36 -5.83 -2.56
C PRO A 281 11.65 -6.39 -3.96
N ASP A 282 12.74 -7.16 -4.07
CA ASP A 282 13.20 -7.72 -5.33
C ASP A 282 12.58 -9.09 -5.63
N LEU A 283 12.44 -9.95 -4.60
CA LEU A 283 11.96 -11.32 -4.72
C LEU A 283 10.85 -11.63 -3.72
N CYS A 284 9.71 -12.08 -4.22
CA CYS A 284 8.55 -12.43 -3.40
C CYS A 284 8.07 -13.86 -3.72
N ASN A 285 7.63 -14.59 -2.69
CA ASN A 285 7.08 -15.93 -2.85
C ASN A 285 5.64 -16.00 -2.33
N ILE A 286 4.80 -16.74 -3.03
CA ILE A 286 3.49 -17.16 -2.53
C ILE A 286 3.62 -18.62 -2.10
N SER A 287 3.35 -18.89 -0.82
CA SER A 287 3.37 -20.24 -0.26
C SER A 287 1.95 -20.72 0.04
N LEU A 288 1.73 -22.01 -0.09
CA LEU A 288 0.48 -22.69 0.22
C LEU A 288 0.71 -23.76 1.27
N ALA A 289 -0.21 -23.88 2.24
CA ALA A 289 -0.22 -24.94 3.24
C ALA A 289 -1.63 -25.48 3.46
N ALA A 290 -1.76 -26.72 3.90
CA ALA A 290 -3.02 -27.29 4.32
C ALA A 290 -3.23 -27.08 5.83
N VAL A 291 -4.45 -26.77 6.21
CA VAL A 291 -4.87 -26.48 7.59
C VAL A 291 -6.04 -27.39 7.96
N GLY A 292 -5.97 -28.02 9.14
CA GLY A 292 -7.03 -28.82 9.73
C GLY A 292 -7.56 -28.14 10.98
N ASP A 293 -8.74 -27.53 10.89
CA ASP A 293 -9.43 -26.84 11.99
C ASP A 293 -10.94 -27.09 11.87
N ILE A 294 -11.40 -28.10 12.59
CA ILE A 294 -12.81 -28.52 12.55
C ILE A 294 -13.72 -27.49 13.23
N ASP A 295 -13.23 -26.85 14.29
CA ASP A 295 -14.01 -25.85 15.03
C ASP A 295 -14.32 -24.65 14.12
N ARG A 296 -13.34 -24.24 13.32
CA ARG A 296 -13.49 -23.16 12.34
C ARG A 296 -14.44 -23.55 11.22
N HIS A 297 -14.38 -24.79 10.74
CA HIS A 297 -15.34 -25.28 9.74
C HIS A 297 -16.76 -25.26 10.30
N GLN A 298 -16.94 -25.71 11.55
CA GLN A 298 -18.25 -25.67 12.20
C GLN A 298 -18.74 -24.23 12.36
N ASP A 299 -17.89 -23.33 12.82
CA ASP A 299 -18.25 -21.93 13.02
C ASP A 299 -18.59 -21.21 11.70
N ARG A 300 -17.86 -21.45 10.63
CA ARG A 300 -17.99 -20.72 9.36
C ARG A 300 -18.95 -21.36 8.36
N ILE A 301 -19.04 -22.69 8.33
CA ILE A 301 -19.80 -23.44 7.32
C ILE A 301 -21.01 -24.14 7.93
N ALA A 302 -20.82 -24.95 9.00
CA ALA A 302 -21.92 -25.71 9.59
C ALA A 302 -22.92 -24.80 10.33
N PHE A 303 -22.49 -23.66 10.84
CA PHE A 303 -23.34 -22.62 11.44
C PHE A 303 -24.60 -22.34 10.65
N TRP A 304 -24.53 -22.34 9.32
CA TRP A 304 -25.65 -22.02 8.44
C TRP A 304 -26.73 -23.12 8.35
N GLU A 305 -26.47 -24.30 8.93
CA GLU A 305 -27.47 -25.38 8.97
C GLU A 305 -28.58 -25.12 9.98
N ASP A 306 -28.24 -24.47 11.09
CA ASP A 306 -29.18 -24.11 12.14
C ASP A 306 -28.85 -22.74 12.73
N VAL A 307 -29.52 -21.72 12.25
CA VAL A 307 -29.36 -20.33 12.72
C VAL A 307 -30.62 -19.97 13.52
N TYR A 308 -30.51 -20.09 14.84
CA TYR A 308 -31.67 -19.88 15.75
C TYR A 308 -32.90 -20.72 15.41
N GLY A 309 -32.71 -21.97 14.98
CA GLY A 309 -33.81 -22.88 14.58
C GLY A 309 -34.25 -22.74 13.11
N PHE A 310 -33.58 -21.92 12.30
CA PHE A 310 -33.86 -21.77 10.89
C PHE A 310 -32.76 -22.36 10.02
N ASP A 311 -33.16 -23.13 8.99
CA ASP A 311 -32.24 -23.61 7.96
C ASP A 311 -31.86 -22.46 7.01
N MET A 312 -30.60 -22.04 7.08
CA MET A 312 -29.99 -21.05 6.20
C MET A 312 -28.85 -21.65 5.34
N ALA A 313 -28.86 -22.97 5.13
CA ALA A 313 -27.80 -23.68 4.42
C ALA A 313 -27.55 -23.17 2.99
N CYS A 314 -28.53 -22.49 2.37
CA CYS A 314 -28.33 -21.82 1.07
C CYS A 314 -27.19 -20.78 1.08
N MET A 315 -26.85 -20.21 2.24
CA MET A 315 -25.74 -19.25 2.39
C MET A 315 -24.37 -19.89 2.22
N LYS A 316 -24.20 -21.20 2.47
CA LYS A 316 -22.91 -21.88 2.41
C LYS A 316 -22.19 -21.68 1.08
N THR A 317 -22.91 -21.72 -0.03
CA THR A 317 -22.32 -21.52 -1.36
C THR A 317 -21.67 -20.15 -1.51
N ALA A 318 -22.32 -19.09 -1.00
CA ALA A 318 -21.75 -17.74 -1.01
C ALA A 318 -20.55 -17.64 -0.07
N VAL A 319 -20.69 -18.15 1.16
CA VAL A 319 -19.62 -18.12 2.17
C VAL A 319 -18.36 -18.85 1.71
N VAL A 320 -18.51 -20.03 1.08
CA VAL A 320 -17.36 -20.80 0.58
C VAL A 320 -16.69 -20.14 -0.63
N ALA A 321 -17.45 -19.38 -1.42
CA ALA A 321 -16.90 -18.73 -2.62
C ALA A 321 -15.98 -17.54 -2.31
N GLU A 322 -15.95 -17.06 -1.07
CA GLU A 322 -15.12 -15.95 -0.65
C GLU A 322 -13.88 -16.44 0.14
N ALA A 323 -12.71 -15.93 -0.22
CA ALA A 323 -11.52 -16.12 0.59
C ALA A 323 -11.59 -15.24 1.84
N VAL A 324 -11.10 -15.76 2.97
CA VAL A 324 -11.12 -15.06 4.26
C VAL A 324 -9.71 -14.63 4.63
N VAL A 325 -9.56 -13.40 5.14
CA VAL A 325 -8.28 -12.88 5.63
C VAL A 325 -8.31 -12.83 7.16
N GLU A 326 -7.56 -13.73 7.80
CA GLU A 326 -7.59 -13.86 9.25
C GLU A 326 -6.29 -14.46 9.81
N VAL A 327 -6.11 -14.37 11.13
CA VAL A 327 -4.97 -14.97 11.82
C VAL A 327 -5.28 -16.41 12.17
N LEU A 328 -4.47 -17.33 11.66
CA LEU A 328 -4.53 -18.74 12.00
C LEU A 328 -3.57 -19.09 13.16
N LYS A 329 -3.91 -20.11 13.91
CA LYS A 329 -3.01 -20.69 14.90
C LYS A 329 -2.01 -21.62 14.21
N ALA A 330 -0.76 -21.58 14.64
CA ALA A 330 0.30 -22.41 14.04
C ALA A 330 0.07 -23.91 14.21
N ASP A 331 -0.60 -24.33 15.28
CA ASP A 331 -0.92 -25.73 15.58
C ASP A 331 -2.02 -26.33 14.69
N THR A 332 -2.71 -25.49 13.90
CA THR A 332 -3.71 -25.95 12.91
C THR A 332 -3.09 -26.41 11.60
N LEU A 333 -1.80 -26.17 11.37
CA LEU A 333 -1.10 -26.65 10.19
C LEU A 333 -1.01 -28.16 10.16
N ILE A 334 -1.37 -28.75 9.02
CA ILE A 334 -1.29 -30.19 8.77
C ILE A 334 -0.39 -30.54 7.57
N SER A 335 0.27 -29.56 6.98
CA SER A 335 1.31 -29.78 5.99
C SER A 335 2.48 -28.82 6.16
N GLU A 336 3.61 -29.15 5.56
CA GLU A 336 4.66 -28.17 5.32
C GLU A 336 4.20 -27.17 4.25
N PRO A 337 4.56 -25.87 4.37
CA PRO A 337 4.29 -24.90 3.33
C PRO A 337 5.09 -25.21 2.05
N THR A 338 4.46 -25.06 0.91
CA THR A 338 5.10 -25.23 -0.40
C THR A 338 4.99 -23.93 -1.19
N VAL A 339 6.09 -23.45 -1.77
CA VAL A 339 6.08 -22.29 -2.66
C VAL A 339 5.37 -22.66 -3.96
N ILE A 340 4.32 -21.91 -4.30
CA ILE A 340 3.53 -22.10 -5.52
C ILE A 340 3.87 -21.09 -6.61
N GLN A 341 4.42 -19.93 -6.24
CA GLN A 341 4.87 -18.91 -7.18
C GLN A 341 6.01 -18.09 -6.58
N THR A 342 7.00 -17.78 -7.39
CA THR A 342 8.08 -16.83 -7.10
C THR A 342 8.01 -15.68 -8.09
N ILE A 343 8.08 -14.45 -7.60
CA ILE A 343 8.01 -13.22 -8.38
C ILE A 343 9.32 -12.46 -8.18
N ASP A 344 10.10 -12.32 -9.25
CA ASP A 344 11.26 -11.43 -9.31
C ASP A 344 10.80 -10.08 -9.86
N CYS A 345 10.64 -9.08 -8.99
CA CYS A 345 10.11 -7.76 -9.34
C CYS A 345 11.00 -7.00 -10.34
N ASN A 346 12.26 -7.36 -10.47
CA ASN A 346 13.17 -6.78 -11.45
C ASN A 346 12.97 -7.34 -12.87
N ARG A 347 12.30 -8.51 -13.01
CA ARG A 347 12.22 -9.24 -14.29
C ARG A 347 10.82 -9.63 -14.71
N VAL A 348 9.92 -9.86 -13.75
CA VAL A 348 8.55 -10.33 -14.02
C VAL A 348 7.83 -9.39 -14.98
N ARG A 349 7.01 -9.95 -15.85
CA ARG A 349 6.11 -9.21 -16.73
C ARG A 349 4.69 -9.25 -16.19
N LEU A 350 3.89 -8.25 -16.51
CA LEU A 350 2.48 -8.17 -16.11
C LEU A 350 1.68 -9.45 -16.42
N SER A 351 1.93 -10.05 -17.58
CA SER A 351 1.25 -11.29 -17.99
C SER A 351 1.61 -12.51 -17.14
N GLU A 352 2.67 -12.44 -16.34
CA GLU A 352 3.13 -13.53 -15.46
C GLU A 352 2.56 -13.40 -14.03
N LEU A 353 1.85 -12.31 -13.73
CA LEU A 353 1.13 -12.12 -12.46
C LEU A 353 -0.16 -12.94 -12.42
N GLU A 354 -0.71 -13.33 -13.57
CA GLU A 354 -1.72 -14.38 -13.67
C GLU A 354 -1.02 -15.71 -13.99
N PHE A 355 -1.19 -16.69 -13.14
CA PHE A 355 -0.43 -17.93 -13.26
C PHE A 355 -1.25 -19.17 -12.94
N THR A 356 -0.72 -20.31 -13.34
CA THR A 356 -1.19 -21.64 -12.95
C THR A 356 0.01 -22.45 -12.48
N SER A 357 -0.08 -23.03 -11.31
CA SER A 357 0.98 -23.85 -10.70
C SER A 357 0.43 -25.17 -10.19
N ASP A 358 1.17 -26.24 -10.39
CA ASP A 358 0.93 -27.49 -9.70
C ASP A 358 1.54 -27.42 -8.30
N PHE A 359 0.88 -28.03 -7.32
CA PHE A 359 1.40 -28.11 -5.96
C PHE A 359 1.32 -29.52 -5.40
N SER A 360 2.21 -29.81 -4.46
CA SER A 360 2.19 -31.02 -3.64
C SER A 360 2.48 -30.64 -2.20
N LEU A 361 1.50 -30.83 -1.31
CA LEU A 361 1.61 -30.56 0.11
C LEU A 361 1.87 -31.85 0.86
N LYS A 362 3.03 -31.96 1.49
CA LYS A 362 3.36 -33.11 2.32
C LYS A 362 2.66 -33.04 3.66
N ILE A 363 1.71 -33.93 3.88
CA ILE A 363 0.90 -33.95 5.10
C ILE A 363 1.75 -34.44 6.29
N THR A 364 1.76 -33.67 7.35
CA THR A 364 2.52 -33.97 8.58
C THR A 364 1.67 -34.65 9.64
N ASN A 365 0.37 -34.35 9.67
CA ASN A 365 -0.55 -34.84 10.69
C ASN A 365 -1.75 -35.54 10.04
N THR A 366 -2.10 -36.72 10.57
CA THR A 366 -3.35 -37.38 10.19
C THR A 366 -4.52 -36.61 10.81
N THR A 367 -5.49 -36.24 9.98
CA THR A 367 -6.72 -35.60 10.44
C THR A 367 -7.92 -36.16 9.68
N GLU A 368 -9.05 -36.20 10.32
CA GLU A 368 -10.32 -36.56 9.68
C GLU A 368 -10.82 -35.44 8.76
N CYS A 369 -10.20 -34.26 8.83
CA CYS A 369 -10.72 -33.10 8.17
C CYS A 369 -9.59 -32.16 7.71
N THR A 370 -9.52 -31.94 6.41
CA THR A 370 -8.77 -30.81 5.82
C THR A 370 -9.79 -29.75 5.46
N VAL A 371 -9.71 -28.62 6.11
CA VAL A 371 -10.75 -27.60 5.98
C VAL A 371 -10.34 -26.46 5.08
N MET A 372 -9.02 -26.25 4.90
CA MET A 372 -8.56 -24.99 4.32
C MET A 372 -7.17 -25.12 3.69
N PHE A 373 -6.91 -24.22 2.75
CA PHE A 373 -5.57 -23.86 2.32
C PHE A 373 -5.22 -22.47 2.81
N SER A 374 -3.99 -22.24 3.18
CA SER A 374 -3.54 -20.98 3.77
C SER A 374 -2.11 -20.64 3.35
N THR A 375 -1.77 -19.39 3.50
CA THR A 375 -0.41 -18.86 3.26
C THR A 375 0.58 -19.13 4.39
N GLY A 376 0.17 -19.81 5.46
CA GLY A 376 1.04 -20.30 6.53
C GLY A 376 1.18 -19.37 7.75
N PRO A 377 0.84 -19.85 8.96
CA PRO A 377 0.81 -19.05 10.20
C PRO A 377 2.06 -19.21 11.08
N GLN A 378 3.21 -19.63 10.56
CA GLN A 378 4.38 -20.07 11.34
C GLN A 378 5.28 -18.96 11.87
N VAL A 379 4.97 -17.69 11.58
CA VAL A 379 5.84 -16.55 11.83
C VAL A 379 5.14 -15.49 12.67
N PRO A 380 5.87 -14.50 13.15
CA PRO A 380 5.28 -13.36 13.83
C PRO A 380 4.13 -12.76 13.01
N LYS A 381 3.04 -12.45 13.72
CA LYS A 381 1.83 -11.90 13.12
C LYS A 381 2.12 -10.57 12.44
N THR A 382 1.63 -10.42 11.21
CA THR A 382 1.64 -9.17 10.45
C THR A 382 0.21 -8.70 10.16
N HIS A 383 0.06 -7.47 9.69
CA HIS A 383 -1.24 -6.95 9.27
C HIS A 383 -1.81 -7.70 8.04
N TRP A 384 -0.98 -8.36 7.21
CA TRP A 384 -1.45 -9.20 6.11
C TRP A 384 -2.18 -10.47 6.54
N LYS A 385 -2.00 -10.91 7.81
CA LYS A 385 -2.66 -12.12 8.34
C LYS A 385 -2.40 -13.34 7.42
N GLN A 386 -3.38 -14.23 7.28
CA GLN A 386 -3.36 -15.32 6.32
C GLN A 386 -4.59 -15.25 5.43
N THR A 387 -4.43 -15.49 4.13
CA THR A 387 -5.57 -15.72 3.22
C THR A 387 -5.96 -17.19 3.31
N VAL A 388 -7.21 -17.44 3.58
CA VAL A 388 -7.76 -18.77 3.90
C VAL A 388 -8.86 -19.13 2.89
N PHE A 389 -8.76 -20.32 2.31
CA PHE A 389 -9.72 -20.86 1.34
C PHE A 389 -10.45 -22.04 1.96
N LEU A 390 -11.69 -21.82 2.38
CA LEU A 390 -12.50 -22.84 3.07
C LEU A 390 -13.00 -23.91 2.10
N LEU A 391 -13.01 -25.16 2.54
CA LEU A 391 -13.61 -26.26 1.80
C LEU A 391 -15.01 -26.54 2.34
N GLU A 392 -16.04 -26.45 1.49
CA GLU A 392 -17.41 -26.82 1.88
C GLU A 392 -17.47 -28.26 2.41
N ARG A 393 -16.76 -29.16 1.73
CA ARG A 393 -16.64 -30.58 2.12
C ARG A 393 -15.17 -30.91 2.34
N PRO A 394 -14.74 -30.92 3.59
CA PRO A 394 -13.41 -31.36 3.97
C PRO A 394 -13.13 -32.81 3.50
N PHE A 395 -11.88 -33.15 3.35
CA PHE A 395 -11.47 -34.52 3.02
C PHE A 395 -10.42 -35.03 3.99
N HIS A 396 -10.40 -36.35 4.18
CA HIS A 396 -9.42 -37.01 5.04
C HIS A 396 -8.06 -37.02 4.39
N VAL A 397 -7.04 -36.76 5.19
CA VAL A 397 -5.64 -36.89 4.82
C VAL A 397 -4.87 -37.62 5.91
N LYS A 398 -3.80 -38.31 5.52
CA LYS A 398 -2.96 -39.09 6.42
C LYS A 398 -1.54 -38.53 6.45
N ALA A 399 -0.89 -38.58 7.63
CA ALA A 399 0.52 -38.24 7.74
C ALA A 399 1.35 -39.03 6.75
N GLY A 400 2.26 -38.35 6.04
CA GLY A 400 3.08 -38.91 4.97
C GLY A 400 2.43 -38.94 3.59
N GLU A 401 1.14 -38.58 3.46
CA GLU A 401 0.46 -38.44 2.17
C GLU A 401 0.88 -37.16 1.47
N ASP A 402 0.98 -37.19 0.14
CA ASP A 402 1.15 -36.00 -0.69
C ASP A 402 -0.21 -35.56 -1.24
N LEU A 403 -0.69 -34.41 -0.77
CA LEU A 403 -1.90 -33.78 -1.28
C LEU A 403 -1.55 -32.94 -2.52
N GLN A 404 -1.90 -33.46 -3.66
CA GLN A 404 -1.58 -32.84 -4.95
C GLN A 404 -2.78 -32.10 -5.52
N GLY A 405 -2.50 -31.00 -6.22
CA GLY A 405 -3.50 -30.21 -6.92
C GLY A 405 -2.87 -29.18 -7.83
N LYS A 406 -3.73 -28.39 -8.42
CA LYS A 406 -3.35 -27.25 -9.26
C LYS A 406 -4.05 -26.00 -8.76
N ILE A 407 -3.33 -24.91 -8.69
CA ILE A 407 -3.87 -23.59 -8.37
C ILE A 407 -3.75 -22.67 -9.60
N THR A 408 -4.80 -21.93 -9.89
CA THR A 408 -4.83 -20.89 -10.91
C THR A 408 -5.23 -19.57 -10.29
N VAL A 409 -4.42 -18.54 -10.45
CA VAL A 409 -4.64 -17.19 -9.94
C VAL A 409 -4.84 -16.25 -11.12
N ARG A 410 -5.91 -15.48 -11.10
CA ARG A 410 -6.24 -14.50 -12.15
C ARG A 410 -6.87 -13.27 -11.54
N LYS A 411 -6.70 -12.13 -12.20
CA LYS A 411 -7.43 -10.92 -11.88
C LYS A 411 -8.90 -11.06 -12.26
N ASN A 412 -9.75 -10.43 -11.48
CA ASN A 412 -11.16 -10.31 -11.83
C ASN A 412 -11.30 -9.26 -12.94
N LYS A 413 -11.91 -9.65 -14.05
CA LYS A 413 -12.08 -8.73 -15.21
C LYS A 413 -12.99 -7.53 -14.92
N LYS A 414 -13.89 -7.65 -13.93
CA LYS A 414 -14.80 -6.56 -13.54
C LYS A 414 -14.19 -5.62 -12.52
N ASP A 415 -13.27 -6.13 -11.73
CA ASP A 415 -12.53 -5.40 -10.72
C ASP A 415 -11.08 -5.90 -10.73
N PRO A 416 -10.17 -5.26 -11.47
CA PRO A 416 -8.78 -5.69 -11.61
C PRO A 416 -7.97 -5.69 -10.32
N ARG A 417 -8.49 -5.07 -9.23
CA ARG A 417 -7.85 -5.10 -7.92
C ARG A 417 -8.17 -6.36 -7.14
N SER A 418 -9.27 -7.04 -7.49
CA SER A 418 -9.64 -8.31 -6.88
C SER A 418 -9.11 -9.52 -7.64
N LEU A 419 -9.01 -10.67 -6.95
CA LEU A 419 -8.47 -11.91 -7.49
C LEU A 419 -9.52 -13.03 -7.55
N LEU A 420 -9.38 -13.88 -8.55
CA LEU A 420 -10.04 -15.16 -8.66
C LEU A 420 -9.00 -16.27 -8.49
N VAL A 421 -9.14 -17.06 -7.43
CA VAL A 421 -8.24 -18.17 -7.10
C VAL A 421 -8.98 -19.48 -7.30
N THR A 422 -8.51 -20.33 -8.21
CA THR A 422 -9.14 -21.61 -8.53
C THR A 422 -8.23 -22.75 -8.12
N PHE A 423 -8.75 -23.67 -7.31
CA PHE A 423 -8.11 -24.94 -7.00
C PHE A 423 -8.72 -26.05 -7.86
N ASP A 424 -7.88 -26.85 -8.46
CA ASP A 424 -8.25 -28.09 -9.14
C ASP A 424 -7.66 -29.25 -8.33
N LEU A 425 -8.54 -29.92 -7.59
CA LEU A 425 -8.20 -30.96 -6.62
C LEU A 425 -8.84 -32.25 -7.09
N ARG A 426 -8.12 -33.37 -7.13
CA ARG A 426 -8.60 -34.74 -7.38
C ARG A 426 -9.92 -34.86 -8.16
N ASP A 427 -11.05 -34.58 -7.46
CA ASP A 427 -12.43 -34.79 -7.92
C ASP A 427 -13.26 -33.50 -7.99
N ARG A 428 -12.66 -32.34 -7.65
CA ARG A 428 -13.41 -31.07 -7.55
C ARG A 428 -12.60 -29.88 -8.01
N LYS A 429 -13.31 -28.90 -8.54
CA LYS A 429 -12.76 -27.60 -8.90
C LYS A 429 -13.48 -26.52 -8.10
N LEU A 430 -12.73 -25.72 -7.37
CA LEU A 430 -13.23 -24.69 -6.46
C LEU A 430 -12.66 -23.35 -6.88
N THR A 431 -13.50 -22.32 -6.98
CA THR A 431 -13.07 -20.95 -7.31
C THR A 431 -13.50 -20.01 -6.19
N TYR A 432 -12.56 -19.22 -5.73
CA TYR A 432 -12.73 -18.23 -4.68
C TYR A 432 -12.51 -16.83 -5.24
N SER A 433 -13.30 -15.88 -4.71
CA SER A 433 -13.06 -14.45 -4.89
C SER A 433 -12.31 -13.92 -3.67
N LEU A 434 -11.28 -13.12 -3.90
CA LEU A 434 -10.64 -12.27 -2.91
C LEU A 434 -10.90 -10.83 -3.33
N GLN A 435 -11.77 -10.14 -2.56
CA GLN A 435 -12.27 -8.80 -2.85
C GLN A 435 -12.37 -7.94 -1.59
#